data_a053f01b90dd8004113e2594bd11fff6
#
_entry.id   a053f01b90dd8004113e2594bd11fff6
#
_cell.length_a   1.000
_cell.length_b   1.000
_cell.length_c   1.000
_cell.angle_alpha   90.00
_cell.angle_beta   90.00
_cell.angle_gamma   90.00
#
_symmetry.space_group_name_H-M   'P 1'
#
loop_
_entity.id
_entity.type
_entity.pdbx_description
1 polymer ?
#
loop_
_entity_poly.entity_id
_entity_poly.type
_entity_poly.pdbx_seq_one_letter_code
_entity_poly.pdbx_strand_id
1 'polypeptide(L)'
;YWCVEKGYARYTGPHEDSEAWRRRARGWVRVMNMDVICSMIIYTVATVAFYLLGAGILHGMGVVPKGSEMIITLSNIYTETLGGWAKWLFYVGAIIILWGTIVAATAGHSRMCADLVRILGGFEHDDLRSRTRYRDIFVVVLTAIPVAMFWVFGQAPVQMVTWGGMAQ
;
A
#
# COMPACT_ATOMS: atom_id res chain seq x y z
N TYR A 1 2.44 -1.72 11.15
CA TYR A 1 2.54 -3.14 10.76
C TYR A 1 3.81 -3.45 9.99
N TRP A 2 4.15 -2.72 8.93
CA TRP A 2 5.35 -2.97 8.12
C TRP A 2 6.65 -2.93 8.92
N CYS A 3 6.76 -2.08 9.95
CA CYS A 3 7.92 -2.09 10.85
C CYS A 3 8.02 -3.41 11.64
N VAL A 4 6.89 -4.01 12.00
CA VAL A 4 6.84 -5.33 12.65
C VAL A 4 7.24 -6.43 11.68
N GLU A 5 6.71 -6.39 10.44
CA GLU A 5 7.01 -7.37 9.39
C GLU A 5 8.47 -7.33 8.92
N LYS A 6 9.09 -6.14 8.88
CA LYS A 6 10.53 -6.00 8.62
C LYS A 6 11.40 -6.62 9.72
N GLY A 7 10.80 -6.92 10.88
CA GLY A 7 11.43 -7.69 11.92
C GLY A 7 12.58 -6.99 12.65
N TYR A 8 12.55 -5.65 12.75
CA TYR A 8 13.63 -4.90 13.44
C TYR A 8 13.87 -5.38 14.88
N ALA A 9 12.81 -5.74 15.60
CA ALA A 9 12.92 -6.29 16.95
C ALA A 9 13.65 -7.64 17.00
N ARG A 10 13.57 -8.46 15.95
CA ARG A 10 14.24 -9.76 15.87
C ARG A 10 15.75 -9.65 15.95
N TYR A 11 16.31 -8.57 15.42
CA TYR A 11 17.75 -8.32 15.40
C TYR A 11 18.29 -7.83 16.74
N THR A 12 17.45 -7.49 17.71
CA THR A 12 17.89 -7.16 19.07
C THR A 12 18.23 -8.39 19.89
N GLY A 13 17.75 -9.57 19.47
CA GLY A 13 17.81 -10.81 20.21
C GLY A 13 16.80 -10.88 21.37
N PRO A 14 16.81 -12.00 22.14
CA PRO A 14 15.98 -12.14 23.33
C PRO A 14 16.18 -10.97 24.30
N HIS A 15 15.11 -10.61 25.01
CA HIS A 15 15.19 -9.52 25.98
C HIS A 15 16.15 -9.89 27.12
N GLU A 16 17.10 -9.03 27.38
CA GLU A 16 18.06 -9.13 28.47
C GLU A 16 18.15 -7.79 29.19
N ASP A 17 18.21 -7.80 30.51
CA ASP A 17 18.41 -6.58 31.31
C ASP A 17 19.89 -6.16 31.32
N SER A 18 20.49 -6.06 30.12
CA SER A 18 21.89 -5.69 29.95
C SER A 18 22.02 -4.36 29.19
N GLU A 19 23.05 -3.58 29.50
CA GLU A 19 23.37 -2.36 28.74
C GLU A 19 23.70 -2.67 27.27
N ALA A 20 24.27 -3.83 26.99
CA ALA A 20 24.58 -4.28 25.66
C ALA A 20 23.30 -4.48 24.83
N TRP A 21 22.27 -5.12 25.42
CA TRP A 21 20.97 -5.28 24.76
C TRP A 21 20.28 -3.92 24.52
N ARG A 22 20.25 -3.05 25.54
CA ARG A 22 19.66 -1.70 25.42
C ARG A 22 20.35 -0.87 24.32
N ARG A 23 21.66 -1.01 24.14
CA ARG A 23 22.41 -0.33 23.08
C ARG A 23 22.00 -0.87 21.69
N ARG A 24 21.89 -2.20 21.53
CA ARG A 24 21.41 -2.81 20.28
C ARG A 24 19.98 -2.37 19.97
N ALA A 25 19.07 -2.41 20.93
CA ALA A 25 17.68 -2.00 20.76
C ALA A 25 17.58 -0.53 20.32
N ARG A 26 18.28 0.39 20.97
CA ARG A 26 18.34 1.81 20.56
C ARG A 26 18.90 1.99 19.15
N GLY A 27 19.88 1.18 18.76
CA GLY A 27 20.42 1.16 17.40
C GLY A 27 19.36 0.79 16.37
N TRP A 28 18.63 -0.29 16.59
CA TRP A 28 17.57 -0.74 15.69
C TRP A 28 16.35 0.18 15.63
N VAL A 29 15.98 0.82 16.76
CA VAL A 29 14.97 1.89 16.76
C VAL A 29 15.41 3.07 15.88
N ARG A 30 16.69 3.44 15.92
CA ARG A 30 17.21 4.50 15.03
C ARG A 30 17.14 4.10 13.56
N VAL A 31 17.51 2.86 13.21
CA VAL A 31 17.39 2.34 11.83
C VAL A 31 15.94 2.36 11.37
N MET A 32 15.01 1.90 12.20
CA MET A 32 13.57 1.95 11.92
C MET A 32 13.10 3.38 11.67
N ASN A 33 13.48 4.34 12.51
CA ASN A 33 13.09 5.74 12.33
C ASN A 33 13.69 6.33 11.05
N MET A 34 14.93 6.02 10.71
CA MET A 34 15.55 6.45 9.44
C MET A 34 14.79 5.87 8.24
N ASP A 35 14.44 4.59 8.27
CA ASP A 35 13.66 3.94 7.20
C ASP A 35 12.29 4.61 7.01
N VAL A 36 11.59 4.92 8.11
CA VAL A 36 10.30 5.63 8.06
C VAL A 36 10.45 7.03 7.47
N ILE A 37 11.45 7.80 7.93
CA ILE A 37 11.70 9.16 7.44
C ILE A 37 12.08 9.15 5.96
N CYS A 38 13.00 8.29 5.54
CA CYS A 38 13.40 8.16 4.14
C CYS A 38 12.20 7.78 3.25
N SER A 39 11.42 6.80 3.68
CA SER A 39 10.21 6.38 2.96
C SER A 39 9.19 7.52 2.84
N MET A 40 8.98 8.28 3.92
CA MET A 40 8.10 9.44 3.94
C MET A 40 8.56 10.52 2.95
N ILE A 41 9.85 10.85 2.93
CA ILE A 41 10.41 11.87 2.03
C ILE A 41 10.23 11.42 0.58
N ILE A 42 10.62 10.19 0.24
CA ILE A 42 10.52 9.66 -1.13
C ILE A 42 9.06 9.65 -1.58
N TYR A 43 8.15 9.16 -0.73
CA TYR A 43 6.72 9.13 -1.03
C TYR A 43 6.16 10.55 -1.24
N THR A 44 6.49 11.49 -0.37
CA THR A 44 6.00 12.88 -0.48
C THR A 44 6.51 13.55 -1.75
N VAL A 45 7.79 13.43 -2.05
CA VAL A 45 8.39 14.01 -3.28
C VAL A 45 7.74 13.41 -4.52
N ALA A 46 7.58 12.08 -4.57
CA ALA A 46 6.91 11.41 -5.69
C ALA A 46 5.45 11.87 -5.84
N THR A 47 4.70 11.95 -4.74
CA THR A 47 3.29 12.39 -4.76
C THR A 47 3.17 13.82 -5.25
N VAL A 48 4.00 14.74 -4.76
CA VAL A 48 4.01 16.14 -5.21
C VAL A 48 4.39 16.24 -6.69
N ALA A 49 5.39 15.48 -7.15
CA ALA A 49 5.79 15.47 -8.56
C ALA A 49 4.64 15.00 -9.48
N PHE A 50 3.95 13.90 -9.12
CA PHE A 50 2.78 13.42 -9.87
C PHE A 50 1.61 14.40 -9.81
N TYR A 51 1.38 15.04 -8.67
CA TYR A 51 0.34 16.06 -8.53
C TYR A 51 0.61 17.26 -9.45
N LEU A 52 1.83 17.79 -9.46
CA LEU A 52 2.22 18.90 -10.31
C LEU A 52 2.14 18.54 -11.79
N LEU A 53 2.57 17.34 -12.16
CA LEU A 53 2.46 16.85 -13.53
C LEU A 53 0.99 16.74 -13.97
N GLY A 54 0.13 16.16 -13.13
CA GLY A 54 -1.31 16.05 -13.40
C GLY A 54 -1.98 17.43 -13.49
N ALA A 55 -1.71 18.32 -12.52
CA ALA A 55 -2.28 19.66 -12.51
C ALA A 55 -1.80 20.50 -13.71
N GLY A 56 -0.53 20.43 -14.05
CA GLY A 56 0.04 21.22 -15.16
C GLY A 56 -0.51 20.81 -16.52
N ILE A 57 -0.61 19.53 -16.78
CA ILE A 57 -1.01 19.02 -18.09
C ILE A 57 -2.53 18.91 -18.22
N LEU A 58 -3.22 18.25 -17.28
CA LEU A 58 -4.66 18.04 -17.37
C LEU A 58 -5.46 19.34 -17.26
N HIS A 59 -5.05 20.26 -16.38
CA HIS A 59 -5.71 21.56 -16.27
C HIS A 59 -5.49 22.40 -17.52
N GLY A 60 -4.30 22.39 -18.10
CA GLY A 60 -4.01 23.10 -19.36
C GLY A 60 -4.79 22.57 -20.54
N MET A 61 -5.13 21.27 -20.54
CA MET A 61 -5.96 20.64 -21.59
C MET A 61 -7.48 20.75 -21.32
N GLY A 62 -7.91 21.25 -20.15
CA GLY A 62 -9.31 21.30 -19.74
C GLY A 62 -9.96 19.90 -19.58
N VAL A 63 -9.13 18.86 -19.42
CA VAL A 63 -9.61 17.45 -19.36
C VAL A 63 -9.74 17.01 -17.91
N VAL A 64 -10.95 16.56 -17.55
CA VAL A 64 -11.22 15.89 -16.30
C VAL A 64 -11.40 14.39 -16.58
N PRO A 65 -10.43 13.54 -16.20
CA PRO A 65 -10.52 12.10 -16.46
C PRO A 65 -11.76 11.49 -15.80
N LYS A 66 -12.53 10.71 -16.53
CA LYS A 66 -13.72 10.03 -16.01
C LYS A 66 -13.65 8.53 -16.29
N GLY A 67 -13.97 7.73 -15.28
CA GLY A 67 -14.16 6.28 -15.41
C GLY A 67 -12.97 5.54 -16.04
N SER A 68 -13.26 4.70 -17.02
CA SER A 68 -12.25 3.86 -17.71
C SER A 68 -11.29 4.64 -18.62
N GLU A 69 -11.64 5.88 -19.00
CA GLU A 69 -10.78 6.74 -19.83
C GLU A 69 -9.60 7.32 -19.04
N MET A 70 -9.63 7.23 -17.71
CA MET A 70 -8.58 7.78 -16.85
C MET A 70 -7.19 7.25 -17.22
N ILE A 71 -7.05 5.93 -17.45
CA ILE A 71 -5.76 5.32 -17.78
C ILE A 71 -5.24 5.83 -19.12
N ILE A 72 -6.12 5.97 -20.10
CA ILE A 72 -5.76 6.49 -21.44
C ILE A 72 -5.35 7.95 -21.33
N THR A 73 -6.14 8.77 -20.62
CA THR A 73 -5.86 10.18 -20.41
C THR A 73 -4.54 10.39 -19.69
N LEU A 74 -4.27 9.63 -18.62
CA LEU A 74 -3.00 9.67 -17.92
C LEU A 74 -1.83 9.22 -18.80
N SER A 75 -2.01 8.20 -19.66
CA SER A 75 -0.96 7.75 -20.58
C SER A 75 -0.60 8.84 -21.61
N ASN A 76 -1.55 9.66 -22.02
CA ASN A 76 -1.31 10.76 -22.97
C ASN A 76 -0.41 11.84 -22.38
N ILE A 77 -0.49 12.11 -21.07
CA ILE A 77 0.40 13.03 -20.36
C ILE A 77 1.87 12.66 -20.60
N TYR A 78 2.19 11.38 -20.47
CA TYR A 78 3.56 10.89 -20.68
C TYR A 78 3.96 10.89 -22.15
N THR A 79 3.00 10.59 -23.03
CA THR A 79 3.25 10.52 -24.48
C THR A 79 3.55 11.91 -25.05
N GLU A 80 2.83 12.94 -24.62
CA GLU A 80 3.05 14.31 -25.04
C GLU A 80 4.38 14.89 -24.55
N THR A 81 4.80 14.48 -23.33
CA THR A 81 6.03 15.01 -22.72
C THR A 81 7.28 14.27 -23.17
N LEU A 82 7.21 12.93 -23.32
CA LEU A 82 8.37 12.06 -23.52
C LEU A 82 8.36 11.32 -24.86
N GLY A 83 7.27 11.41 -25.63
CA GLY A 83 7.11 10.71 -26.90
C GLY A 83 6.42 9.36 -26.80
N GLY A 84 6.10 8.75 -27.96
CA GLY A 84 5.23 7.56 -28.05
C GLY A 84 5.71 6.30 -27.31
N TRP A 85 7.00 6.15 -27.08
CA TRP A 85 7.55 5.02 -26.30
C TRP A 85 7.17 5.07 -24.82
N ALA A 86 6.93 6.26 -24.28
CA ALA A 86 6.59 6.46 -22.87
C ALA A 86 5.23 5.84 -22.50
N LYS A 87 4.35 5.64 -23.47
CA LYS A 87 3.07 4.94 -23.27
C LYS A 87 3.26 3.50 -22.75
N TRP A 88 4.16 2.78 -23.35
CA TRP A 88 4.47 1.41 -22.91
C TRP A 88 5.11 1.38 -21.53
N LEU A 89 6.04 2.28 -21.26
CA LEU A 89 6.66 2.42 -19.94
C LEU A 89 5.61 2.76 -18.87
N PHE A 90 4.67 3.65 -19.20
CA PHE A 90 3.56 3.98 -18.30
C PHE A 90 2.69 2.76 -17.98
N TYR A 91 2.27 1.99 -18.97
CA TYR A 91 1.44 0.80 -18.73
C TYR A 91 2.15 -0.27 -17.91
N VAL A 92 3.39 -0.56 -18.20
CA VAL A 92 4.19 -1.51 -17.41
C VAL A 92 4.36 -1.01 -15.98
N GLY A 93 4.69 0.27 -15.81
CA GLY A 93 4.80 0.90 -14.49
C GLY A 93 3.49 0.86 -13.71
N ALA A 94 2.38 1.19 -14.36
CA ALA A 94 1.04 1.14 -13.75
C ALA A 94 0.68 -0.27 -13.26
N ILE A 95 0.93 -1.30 -14.09
CA ILE A 95 0.68 -2.69 -13.70
C ILE A 95 1.53 -3.08 -12.49
N ILE A 96 2.83 -2.76 -12.48
CA ILE A 96 3.72 -3.08 -11.37
C ILE A 96 3.28 -2.39 -10.08
N ILE A 97 2.95 -1.10 -10.16
CA ILE A 97 2.52 -0.31 -9.00
C ILE A 97 1.19 -0.83 -8.44
N LEU A 98 0.20 -1.04 -9.31
CA LEU A 98 -1.11 -1.55 -8.89
C LEU A 98 -1.00 -2.95 -8.27
N TRP A 99 -0.23 -3.83 -8.90
CA TRP A 99 0.04 -5.16 -8.35
C TRP A 99 0.72 -5.09 -6.99
N GLY A 100 1.80 -4.32 -6.87
CA GLY A 100 2.51 -4.11 -5.61
C GLY A 100 1.60 -3.54 -4.51
N THR A 101 0.74 -2.59 -4.85
CA THR A 101 -0.22 -2.00 -3.92
C THR A 101 -1.25 -3.03 -3.43
N ILE A 102 -1.81 -3.84 -4.32
CA ILE A 102 -2.76 -4.90 -3.96
C ILE A 102 -2.09 -5.90 -3.02
N VAL A 103 -0.90 -6.39 -3.35
CA VAL A 103 -0.17 -7.35 -2.52
C VAL A 103 0.14 -6.75 -1.15
N ALA A 104 0.66 -5.52 -1.10
CA ALA A 104 1.00 -4.85 0.14
C ALA A 104 -0.23 -4.58 1.01
N ALA A 105 -1.31 -4.05 0.44
CA ALA A 105 -2.54 -3.77 1.15
C ALA A 105 -3.18 -5.05 1.68
N THR A 106 -3.34 -6.08 0.86
CA THR A 106 -3.91 -7.37 1.28
C THR A 106 -3.07 -8.01 2.38
N ALA A 107 -1.74 -8.01 2.25
CA ALA A 107 -0.85 -8.55 3.26
C ALA A 107 -0.93 -7.78 4.60
N GLY A 108 -1.02 -6.46 4.57
CA GLY A 108 -1.16 -5.64 5.77
C GLY A 108 -2.52 -5.82 6.45
N HIS A 109 -3.61 -5.63 5.70
CA HIS A 109 -4.96 -5.68 6.24
C HIS A 109 -5.36 -7.07 6.73
N SER A 110 -4.96 -8.16 6.04
CA SER A 110 -5.26 -9.52 6.50
C SER A 110 -4.66 -9.83 7.87
N ARG A 111 -3.47 -9.33 8.16
CA ARG A 111 -2.84 -9.47 9.48
C ARG A 111 -3.55 -8.63 10.54
N MET A 112 -3.92 -7.39 10.18
CA MET A 112 -4.70 -6.53 11.09
C MET A 112 -6.04 -7.19 11.45
N CYS A 113 -6.76 -7.73 10.47
CA CYS A 113 -8.02 -8.42 10.71
C CYS A 113 -7.84 -9.68 11.58
N ALA A 114 -6.78 -10.47 11.35
CA ALA A 114 -6.48 -11.62 12.19
C ALA A 114 -6.16 -11.21 13.64
N ASP A 115 -5.40 -10.14 13.84
CA ASP A 115 -5.11 -9.62 15.17
C ASP A 115 -6.36 -9.01 15.84
N LEU A 116 -7.27 -8.41 15.06
CA LEU A 116 -8.55 -7.92 15.56
C LEU A 116 -9.41 -9.09 16.08
N VAL A 117 -9.52 -10.20 15.33
CA VAL A 117 -10.25 -11.39 15.78
C VAL A 117 -9.65 -11.92 17.08
N ARG A 118 -8.33 -11.92 17.23
CA ARG A 118 -7.65 -12.30 18.48
C ARG A 118 -8.05 -11.38 19.64
N ILE A 119 -8.03 -10.07 19.45
CA ILE A 119 -8.40 -9.08 20.47
C ILE A 119 -9.86 -9.24 20.91
N LEU A 120 -10.74 -9.62 19.98
CA LEU A 120 -12.15 -9.90 20.27
C LEU A 120 -12.37 -11.26 20.93
N GLY A 121 -11.31 -12.01 21.24
CA GLY A 121 -11.39 -13.30 21.93
C GLY A 121 -11.66 -14.51 21.02
N GLY A 122 -11.48 -14.37 19.70
CA GLY A 122 -11.71 -15.48 18.76
C GLY A 122 -10.73 -16.64 18.87
N PHE A 123 -9.54 -16.41 19.48
CA PHE A 123 -8.54 -17.46 19.76
C PHE A 123 -7.52 -16.96 20.80
N GLU A 124 -6.78 -17.88 21.41
CA GLU A 124 -5.80 -17.59 22.45
C GLU A 124 -4.59 -16.82 21.92
N HIS A 125 -3.97 -16.02 22.81
CA HIS A 125 -2.89 -15.10 22.46
C HIS A 125 -1.68 -15.81 21.83
N ASP A 126 -1.37 -17.00 22.27
CA ASP A 126 -0.18 -17.77 21.84
C ASP A 126 -0.49 -18.76 20.70
N ASP A 127 -1.74 -18.84 20.22
CA ASP A 127 -2.13 -19.73 19.13
C ASP A 127 -1.75 -19.15 17.76
N LEU A 128 -0.49 -19.37 17.38
CA LEU A 128 0.05 -18.95 16.08
C LEU A 128 -0.61 -19.66 14.90
N ARG A 129 -1.16 -20.88 15.12
CA ARG A 129 -1.82 -21.65 14.05
C ARG A 129 -3.16 -21.03 13.69
N SER A 130 -3.97 -20.68 14.66
CA SER A 130 -5.22 -19.96 14.43
C SER A 130 -4.99 -18.58 13.83
N ARG A 131 -4.01 -17.82 14.33
CA ARG A 131 -3.62 -16.54 13.75
C ARG A 131 -3.28 -16.66 12.26
N THR A 132 -2.50 -17.66 11.88
CA THR A 132 -2.13 -17.90 10.47
C THR A 132 -3.35 -18.25 9.63
N ARG A 133 -4.23 -19.13 10.15
CA ARG A 133 -5.46 -19.55 9.47
C ARG A 133 -6.41 -18.36 9.22
N TYR A 134 -6.65 -17.52 10.23
CA TYR A 134 -7.46 -16.31 10.06
C TYR A 134 -6.84 -15.33 9.07
N ARG A 135 -5.53 -15.12 9.13
CA ARG A 135 -4.82 -14.31 8.13
C ARG A 135 -5.08 -14.83 6.71
N ASP A 136 -4.95 -16.12 6.47
CA ASP A 136 -5.13 -16.73 5.14
C ASP A 136 -6.57 -16.60 4.64
N ILE A 137 -7.56 -16.77 5.54
CA ILE A 137 -8.97 -16.51 5.24
C ILE A 137 -9.15 -15.04 4.83
N PHE A 138 -8.61 -14.08 5.59
CA PHE A 138 -8.73 -12.67 5.25
C PHE A 138 -7.99 -12.28 3.97
N VAL A 139 -6.89 -12.94 3.61
CA VAL A 139 -6.25 -12.74 2.30
C VAL A 139 -7.25 -13.08 1.18
N VAL A 140 -7.93 -14.21 1.26
CA VAL A 140 -8.92 -14.61 0.25
C VAL A 140 -10.11 -13.65 0.24
N VAL A 141 -10.66 -13.32 1.39
CA VAL A 141 -11.83 -12.42 1.51
C VAL A 141 -11.51 -11.02 0.97
N LEU A 142 -10.39 -10.42 1.39
CA LEU A 142 -9.99 -9.08 0.97
C LEU A 142 -9.59 -9.00 -0.51
N THR A 143 -9.21 -10.13 -1.12
CA THR A 143 -8.97 -10.20 -2.56
C THR A 143 -10.27 -10.40 -3.34
N ALA A 144 -11.19 -11.22 -2.81
CA ALA A 144 -12.46 -11.52 -3.46
C ALA A 144 -13.44 -10.34 -3.48
N ILE A 145 -13.48 -9.53 -2.39
CA ILE A 145 -14.40 -8.39 -2.27
C ILE A 145 -14.24 -7.38 -3.42
N PRO A 146 -13.05 -6.83 -3.73
CA PRO A 146 -12.90 -5.89 -4.85
C PRO A 146 -13.25 -6.50 -6.20
N VAL A 147 -12.94 -7.78 -6.41
CA VAL A 147 -13.30 -8.50 -7.64
C VAL A 147 -14.82 -8.62 -7.75
N ALA A 148 -15.51 -9.02 -6.69
CA ALA A 148 -16.98 -9.11 -6.66
C ALA A 148 -17.61 -7.73 -6.87
N MET A 149 -17.09 -6.68 -6.22
CA MET A 149 -17.57 -5.31 -6.40
C MET A 149 -17.42 -4.84 -7.86
N PHE A 150 -16.30 -5.15 -8.49
CA PHE A 150 -16.09 -4.84 -9.91
C PHE A 150 -17.12 -5.53 -10.82
N TRP A 151 -17.47 -6.79 -10.53
CA TRP A 151 -18.47 -7.54 -11.28
C TRP A 151 -19.90 -7.00 -11.09
N VAL A 152 -20.23 -6.56 -9.87
CA VAL A 152 -21.58 -6.09 -9.50
C VAL A 152 -21.84 -4.65 -9.96
N PHE A 153 -20.89 -3.76 -9.70
CA PHE A 153 -21.07 -2.32 -9.92
C PHE A 153 -20.52 -1.83 -11.28
N GLY A 154 -19.86 -2.70 -12.02
CA GLY A 154 -19.26 -2.34 -13.30
C GLY A 154 -18.13 -1.31 -13.15
N GLN A 155 -17.88 -0.55 -14.20
CA GLN A 155 -16.72 0.34 -14.29
C GLN A 155 -16.98 1.71 -13.63
N ALA A 156 -16.85 1.79 -12.30
CA ALA A 156 -16.80 3.08 -11.61
C ALA A 156 -15.59 3.17 -10.66
N PRO A 157 -14.34 2.92 -11.14
CA PRO A 157 -13.17 2.88 -10.26
C PRO A 157 -12.92 4.21 -9.54
N VAL A 158 -13.21 5.34 -10.18
CA VAL A 158 -13.02 6.68 -9.59
C VAL A 158 -13.93 6.88 -8.39
N GLN A 159 -15.21 6.52 -8.48
CA GLN A 159 -16.15 6.64 -7.36
C GLN A 159 -15.74 5.75 -6.19
N MET A 160 -15.32 4.50 -6.46
CA MET A 160 -14.84 3.58 -5.43
C MET A 160 -13.59 4.10 -4.71
N VAL A 161 -12.63 4.66 -5.45
CA VAL A 161 -11.43 5.28 -4.86
C VAL A 161 -11.79 6.50 -4.03
N THR A 162 -12.70 7.35 -4.50
CA THR A 162 -13.16 8.52 -3.77
C THR A 162 -13.86 8.12 -2.47
N TRP A 163 -14.76 7.15 -2.51
CA TRP A 163 -15.45 6.65 -1.32
C TRP A 163 -14.50 5.97 -0.34
N GLY A 164 -13.54 5.17 -0.83
CA GLY A 164 -12.50 4.57 -0.01
C GLY A 164 -11.60 5.61 0.66
N GLY A 165 -11.25 6.68 -0.04
CA GLY A 165 -10.46 7.78 0.50
C GLY A 165 -11.20 8.64 1.54
N MET A 166 -12.53 8.75 1.42
CA MET A 166 -13.35 9.46 2.42
C MET A 166 -13.62 8.61 3.68
N ALA A 167 -13.49 7.29 3.58
CA ALA A 167 -13.72 6.36 4.69
C ALA A 167 -12.47 6.11 5.55
N GLN A 168 -11.30 6.62 5.15
CA GLN A 168 -10.04 6.55 5.89
C GLN A 168 -9.82 7.80 6.75
#